data_9139ef48a0219749aab627e3d74dcc33
#
_entry.id   9139ef48a0219749aab627e3d74dcc33
#
_cell.length_a   1.000
_cell.length_b   1.000
_cell.length_c   1.000
_cell.angle_alpha   90.00
_cell.angle_beta   90.00
_cell.angle_gamma   90.00
#
_symmetry.space_group_name_H-M   'P 1'
#
loop_
_entity.id
_entity.type
_entity.pdbx_description
1 polymer ?
#
loop_
_entity_poly.entity_id
_entity_poly.type
_entity_poly.pdbx_seq_one_letter_code
_entity_poly.pdbx_strand_id
1 'polypeptide(L)'
;MAENGCPEEFRPTWCKHCQSEAKFYKHGSFTRSVLTMEELLEIKIFRFKCTACDKTCSVLPSFLRHNHTAALDVQEHIVRIHQNGVALRVISEQLSPQLAFSEKTLWRWKNYWQKLLNKLKPDFWPTVLARFPHLLLPRGSEAPSSLWGWVFWVWGQTRLQLTDKPAGCFQWLTFLSLPVAVTAGA
;
A
#
# COMPACT_ATOMS: atom_id res chain seq x y z
N MET A 1 -20.16 -20.28 18.09
CA MET A 1 -19.84 -19.23 17.12
C MET A 1 -19.13 -18.12 17.89
N ALA A 2 -17.82 -18.00 17.71
CA ALA A 2 -17.06 -16.96 18.39
C ALA A 2 -17.48 -15.62 17.81
N GLU A 3 -18.05 -14.75 18.64
CA GLU A 3 -18.17 -13.35 18.35
C GLU A 3 -16.74 -12.77 18.31
N ASN A 4 -16.12 -12.87 17.15
CA ASN A 4 -14.81 -12.28 16.93
C ASN A 4 -14.96 -10.76 16.97
N GLY A 5 -14.95 -10.21 18.20
CA GLY A 5 -14.79 -8.79 18.41
C GLY A 5 -13.53 -8.30 17.75
N CYS A 6 -13.47 -7.03 17.35
CA CYS A 6 -12.23 -6.44 16.84
C CYS A 6 -11.13 -6.62 17.91
N PRO A 7 -9.99 -7.22 17.59
CA PRO A 7 -8.85 -7.27 18.48
C PRO A 7 -8.45 -5.85 18.94
N GLU A 8 -8.09 -5.70 20.20
CA GLU A 8 -7.74 -4.38 20.77
C GLU A 8 -6.52 -3.76 20.08
N GLU A 9 -5.62 -4.58 19.54
CA GLU A 9 -4.44 -4.15 18.79
C GLU A 9 -4.76 -3.34 17.53
N PHE A 10 -5.98 -3.50 16.95
CA PHE A 10 -6.42 -2.70 15.80
C PHE A 10 -7.11 -1.39 16.21
N ARG A 11 -7.24 -1.11 17.48
CA ARG A 11 -7.83 0.15 17.93
C ARG A 11 -6.88 1.31 17.65
N PRO A 12 -7.30 2.33 16.88
CA PRO A 12 -6.46 3.51 16.64
C PRO A 12 -6.16 4.24 17.97
N THR A 13 -4.98 4.82 18.06
CA THR A 13 -4.58 5.76 19.13
C THR A 13 -4.54 7.20 18.64
N TRP A 14 -4.46 7.37 17.31
CA TRP A 14 -4.37 8.67 16.65
C TRP A 14 -5.55 8.92 15.72
N CYS A 15 -6.14 10.11 15.80
CA CYS A 15 -7.25 10.50 14.93
C CYS A 15 -6.78 11.32 13.72
N LYS A 16 -6.99 10.77 12.52
CA LYS A 16 -6.65 11.47 11.26
C LYS A 16 -7.50 12.72 10.99
N HIS A 17 -8.64 12.89 11.67
CA HIS A 17 -9.55 14.01 11.43
C HIS A 17 -9.23 15.22 12.31
N CYS A 18 -9.00 15.01 13.60
CA CYS A 18 -8.60 16.09 14.51
C CYS A 18 -7.09 16.15 14.75
N GLN A 19 -6.32 15.23 14.15
CA GLN A 19 -4.86 15.17 14.22
C GLN A 19 -4.33 15.18 15.67
N SER A 20 -4.99 14.44 16.55
CA SER A 20 -4.64 14.33 17.95
C SER A 20 -4.70 12.91 18.45
N GLU A 21 -3.98 12.60 19.52
CA GLU A 21 -4.22 11.40 20.29
C GLU A 21 -5.62 11.45 20.90
N ALA A 22 -6.34 10.37 20.77
CA ALA A 22 -7.70 10.28 21.28
C ALA A 22 -8.05 8.84 21.63
N LYS A 23 -8.99 8.68 22.56
CA LYS A 23 -9.63 7.40 22.80
C LYS A 23 -10.64 7.13 21.69
N PHE A 24 -10.77 5.84 21.35
CA PHE A 24 -11.71 5.39 20.33
C PHE A 24 -12.61 4.31 20.91
N TYR A 25 -13.87 4.33 20.55
CA TYR A 25 -14.78 3.23 20.86
C TYR A 25 -15.27 2.54 19.59
N LYS A 26 -15.60 1.26 19.73
CA LYS A 26 -16.13 0.47 18.62
C LYS A 26 -17.43 1.06 18.13
N HIS A 27 -17.55 1.28 16.82
CA HIS A 27 -18.71 1.89 16.16
C HIS A 27 -19.34 0.96 15.11
N GLY A 28 -19.04 -0.33 15.18
CA GLY A 28 -19.55 -1.35 14.30
C GLY A 28 -18.51 -1.85 13.30
N SER A 29 -18.99 -2.61 12.34
CA SER A 29 -18.19 -3.19 11.27
C SER A 29 -19.06 -3.37 10.02
N PHE A 30 -18.41 -3.57 8.87
CA PHE A 30 -19.08 -3.97 7.63
C PHE A 30 -18.19 -4.95 6.87
N THR A 31 -18.80 -5.81 6.07
CA THR A 31 -18.08 -6.72 5.18
C THR A 31 -17.78 -6.02 3.86
N ARG A 32 -16.63 -6.32 3.30
CA ARG A 32 -16.17 -5.79 2.03
C ARG A 32 -15.50 -6.88 1.21
N SER A 33 -15.92 -7.02 -0.04
CA SER A 33 -15.25 -7.87 -1.01
C SER A 33 -13.98 -7.18 -1.51
N VAL A 34 -12.87 -7.91 -1.51
CA VAL A 34 -11.55 -7.46 -1.93
C VAL A 34 -10.96 -8.47 -2.90
N LEU A 35 -10.64 -8.03 -4.09
CA LEU A 35 -9.99 -8.83 -5.10
C LEU A 35 -8.47 -8.79 -4.91
N THR A 36 -7.87 -9.94 -4.74
CA THR A 36 -6.42 -10.17 -4.74
C THR A 36 -5.99 -10.85 -6.05
N MET A 37 -4.69 -11.07 -6.24
CA MET A 37 -4.20 -11.86 -7.38
C MET A 37 -4.61 -13.35 -7.29
N GLU A 38 -4.93 -13.84 -6.11
CA GLU A 38 -5.24 -15.25 -5.86
C GLU A 38 -6.74 -15.50 -5.86
N GLU A 39 -7.51 -14.65 -5.16
CA GLU A 39 -8.93 -14.88 -4.93
C GLU A 39 -9.72 -13.61 -4.60
N LEU A 40 -11.04 -13.75 -4.58
CA LEU A 40 -11.96 -12.74 -4.06
C LEU A 40 -12.22 -13.01 -2.57
N LEU A 41 -11.66 -12.15 -1.72
CA LEU A 41 -11.81 -12.26 -0.26
C LEU A 41 -12.99 -11.43 0.24
N GLU A 42 -13.69 -11.95 1.23
CA GLU A 42 -14.60 -11.15 2.05
C GLU A 42 -13.93 -10.82 3.38
N ILE A 43 -13.68 -9.54 3.63
CA ILE A 43 -13.02 -9.07 4.84
C ILE A 43 -13.94 -8.21 5.68
N LYS A 44 -13.84 -8.36 7.00
CA LYS A 44 -14.57 -7.55 7.97
C LYS A 44 -13.76 -6.30 8.30
N ILE A 45 -14.31 -5.14 8.00
CA ILE A 45 -13.71 -3.82 8.29
C ILE A 45 -14.34 -3.27 9.56
N PHE A 46 -13.50 -2.98 10.56
CA PHE A 46 -13.93 -2.40 11.82
C PHE A 46 -13.94 -0.88 11.76
N ARG A 47 -14.93 -0.30 12.41
CA ARG A 47 -15.12 1.14 12.50
C ARG A 47 -14.98 1.58 13.95
N PHE A 48 -14.29 2.67 14.15
CA PHE A 48 -14.07 3.27 15.45
C PHE A 48 -14.48 4.74 15.42
N LYS A 49 -15.07 5.23 16.48
CA LYS A 49 -15.46 6.63 16.64
C LYS A 49 -14.51 7.33 17.61
N CYS A 50 -13.97 8.46 17.19
CA CYS A 50 -13.06 9.27 18.00
C CYS A 50 -13.85 10.02 19.08
N THR A 51 -13.38 9.98 20.33
CA THR A 51 -14.01 10.70 21.45
C THR A 51 -13.81 12.21 21.40
N ALA A 52 -12.75 12.69 20.74
CA ALA A 52 -12.42 14.10 20.68
C ALA A 52 -13.18 14.88 19.60
N CYS A 53 -13.40 14.29 18.42
CA CYS A 53 -14.05 14.97 17.31
C CYS A 53 -15.32 14.28 16.79
N ASP A 54 -15.73 13.20 17.41
CA ASP A 54 -16.95 12.42 17.12
C ASP A 54 -17.01 11.82 15.71
N LYS A 55 -15.91 11.88 14.94
CA LYS A 55 -15.81 11.31 13.60
C LYS A 55 -15.41 9.86 13.62
N THR A 56 -15.90 9.11 12.63
CA THR A 56 -15.64 7.66 12.49
C THR A 56 -14.45 7.40 11.59
N CYS A 57 -13.57 6.51 12.02
CA CYS A 57 -12.44 5.97 11.26
C CYS A 57 -12.69 4.48 10.97
N SER A 58 -12.42 4.03 9.75
CA SER A 58 -12.34 2.61 9.41
C SER A 58 -10.89 2.17 9.43
N VAL A 59 -10.64 1.01 10.04
CA VAL A 59 -9.31 0.38 10.04
C VAL A 59 -9.26 -0.60 8.87
N LEU A 60 -8.36 -0.36 7.94
CA LEU A 60 -8.16 -1.17 6.75
C LEU A 60 -6.88 -1.99 6.88
N PRO A 61 -6.85 -3.22 6.36
CA PRO A 61 -5.61 -3.95 6.18
C PRO A 61 -4.61 -3.15 5.33
N SER A 62 -3.33 -3.30 5.60
CA SER A 62 -2.25 -2.57 4.92
C SER A 62 -2.14 -2.87 3.42
N PHE A 63 -2.66 -4.02 2.98
CA PHE A 63 -2.71 -4.40 1.56
C PHE A 63 -3.88 -3.78 0.79
N LEU A 64 -4.75 -2.97 1.45
CA LEU A 64 -5.94 -2.40 0.84
C LEU A 64 -5.99 -0.88 1.00
N ARG A 65 -6.29 -0.19 -0.09
CA ARG A 65 -6.53 1.26 -0.05
C ARG A 65 -7.99 1.58 0.22
N HIS A 66 -8.20 2.76 0.82
CA HIS A 66 -9.54 3.29 1.06
C HIS A 66 -10.31 3.43 -0.28
N ASN A 67 -11.57 2.99 -0.30
CA ASN A 67 -12.47 3.01 -1.46
C ASN A 67 -12.01 2.19 -2.68
N HIS A 68 -11.07 1.23 -2.51
CA HIS A 68 -10.66 0.32 -3.57
C HIS A 68 -11.10 -1.11 -3.28
N THR A 69 -11.66 -1.78 -4.28
CA THR A 69 -12.01 -3.21 -4.22
C THR A 69 -10.84 -4.11 -4.62
N ALA A 70 -9.86 -3.58 -5.34
CA ALA A 70 -8.64 -4.28 -5.69
C ALA A 70 -7.55 -4.03 -4.64
N ALA A 71 -6.94 -5.09 -4.16
CA ALA A 71 -5.79 -5.07 -3.28
C ALA A 71 -4.53 -4.49 -3.98
N LEU A 72 -3.49 -4.22 -3.21
CA LEU A 72 -2.27 -3.58 -3.72
C LEU A 72 -1.49 -4.48 -4.68
N ASP A 73 -1.52 -5.80 -4.49
CA ASP A 73 -0.89 -6.79 -5.38
C ASP A 73 -1.46 -6.74 -6.80
N VAL A 74 -2.79 -6.64 -6.94
CA VAL A 74 -3.47 -6.48 -8.23
C VAL A 74 -3.04 -5.17 -8.90
N GLN A 75 -3.03 -4.07 -8.14
CA GLN A 75 -2.62 -2.76 -8.67
C GLN A 75 -1.14 -2.78 -9.09
N GLU A 76 -0.28 -3.41 -8.30
CA GLU A 76 1.14 -3.57 -8.58
C GLU A 76 1.36 -4.40 -9.86
N HIS A 77 0.68 -5.53 -9.99
CA HIS A 77 0.77 -6.39 -11.16
C HIS A 77 0.46 -5.62 -12.44
N ILE A 78 -0.63 -4.87 -12.46
CA ILE A 78 -1.05 -4.06 -13.61
C ILE A 78 -0.03 -2.98 -13.94
N VAL A 79 0.47 -2.26 -12.94
CA VAL A 79 1.47 -1.22 -13.18
C VAL A 79 2.79 -1.82 -13.69
N ARG A 80 3.21 -2.98 -13.18
CA ARG A 80 4.40 -3.70 -13.68
C ARG A 80 4.27 -4.07 -15.16
N ILE A 81 3.14 -4.66 -15.55
CA ILE A 81 2.88 -5.01 -16.96
C ILE A 81 2.93 -3.74 -17.84
N HIS A 82 2.32 -2.66 -17.40
CA HIS A 82 2.34 -1.39 -18.13
C HIS A 82 3.75 -0.80 -18.23
N GLN A 83 4.58 -0.89 -17.20
CA GLN A 83 5.97 -0.43 -17.22
C GLN A 83 6.85 -1.26 -18.18
N ASN A 84 6.45 -2.50 -18.44
CA ASN A 84 7.07 -3.35 -19.47
C ASN A 84 6.59 -3.07 -20.90
N GLY A 85 5.88 -1.95 -21.12
CA GLY A 85 5.49 -1.47 -22.45
C GLY A 85 4.11 -1.89 -22.93
N VAL A 86 3.32 -2.64 -22.13
CA VAL A 86 1.97 -3.05 -22.53
C VAL A 86 0.98 -1.90 -22.31
N ALA A 87 0.19 -1.56 -23.33
CA ALA A 87 -0.81 -0.51 -23.24
C ALA A 87 -1.95 -0.89 -22.26
N LEU A 88 -2.47 0.09 -21.49
CA LEU A 88 -3.53 -0.17 -20.51
C LEU A 88 -4.80 -0.77 -21.13
N ARG A 89 -5.13 -0.38 -22.38
CA ARG A 89 -6.25 -0.97 -23.11
C ARG A 89 -6.05 -2.48 -23.30
N VAL A 90 -4.87 -2.89 -23.75
CA VAL A 90 -4.52 -4.31 -23.94
C VAL A 90 -4.59 -5.06 -22.62
N ILE A 91 -4.08 -4.46 -21.53
CA ILE A 91 -4.17 -5.06 -20.20
C ILE A 91 -5.64 -5.25 -19.79
N SER A 92 -6.50 -4.22 -19.99
CA SER A 92 -7.91 -4.32 -19.62
C SER A 92 -8.68 -5.39 -20.41
N GLU A 93 -8.31 -5.61 -21.66
CA GLU A 93 -8.89 -6.64 -22.54
C GLU A 93 -8.41 -8.06 -22.20
N GLN A 94 -7.19 -8.19 -21.70
CA GLN A 94 -6.55 -9.48 -21.38
C GLN A 94 -6.77 -9.96 -19.94
N LEU A 95 -7.26 -9.08 -19.07
CA LEU A 95 -7.56 -9.45 -17.70
C LEU A 95 -8.67 -10.51 -17.67
N SER A 96 -8.51 -11.48 -16.75
CA SER A 96 -9.54 -12.49 -16.52
C SER A 96 -10.88 -11.82 -16.13
N PRO A 97 -12.03 -12.49 -16.34
CA PRO A 97 -13.34 -11.94 -15.95
C PRO A 97 -13.41 -11.50 -14.48
N GLN A 98 -12.67 -12.17 -13.59
CA GLN A 98 -12.61 -11.80 -12.17
C GLN A 98 -11.85 -10.51 -11.93
N LEU A 99 -10.88 -10.18 -12.80
CA LEU A 99 -10.03 -8.99 -12.76
C LEU A 99 -10.49 -7.91 -13.75
N ALA A 100 -11.73 -7.97 -14.23
CA ALA A 100 -12.24 -7.07 -15.26
C ALA A 100 -12.36 -5.62 -14.75
N PHE A 101 -11.32 -4.84 -14.98
CA PHE A 101 -11.29 -3.41 -14.71
C PHE A 101 -11.25 -2.61 -16.01
N SER A 102 -12.03 -1.54 -16.08
CA SER A 102 -11.98 -0.64 -17.23
C SER A 102 -10.59 0.02 -17.35
N GLU A 103 -10.17 0.33 -18.58
CA GLU A 103 -8.94 1.08 -18.86
C GLU A 103 -8.84 2.36 -18.02
N LYS A 104 -9.97 3.08 -17.83
CA LYS A 104 -10.04 4.27 -16.98
C LYS A 104 -9.67 3.99 -15.51
N THR A 105 -10.04 2.83 -14.99
CA THR A 105 -9.66 2.41 -13.63
C THR A 105 -8.16 2.14 -13.55
N LEU A 106 -7.60 1.42 -14.52
CA LEU A 106 -6.18 1.12 -14.61
C LEU A 106 -5.35 2.42 -14.73
N TRP A 107 -5.81 3.35 -15.56
CA TRP A 107 -5.20 4.67 -15.73
C TRP A 107 -5.17 5.46 -14.40
N ARG A 108 -6.27 5.43 -13.61
CA ARG A 108 -6.32 6.08 -12.30
C ARG A 108 -5.31 5.48 -11.34
N TRP A 109 -5.16 4.15 -11.31
CA TRP A 109 -4.17 3.49 -10.47
C TRP A 109 -2.74 3.85 -10.88
N LYS A 110 -2.43 3.70 -12.15
CA LYS A 110 -1.13 4.11 -12.69
C LYS A 110 -0.78 5.55 -12.30
N ASN A 111 -1.70 6.49 -12.51
CA ASN A 111 -1.46 7.90 -12.20
C ASN A 111 -1.33 8.16 -10.71
N TYR A 112 -2.09 7.48 -9.88
CA TYR A 112 -1.93 7.58 -8.43
C TYR A 112 -0.53 7.15 -7.99
N TRP A 113 -0.08 5.98 -8.43
CA TRP A 113 1.21 5.45 -8.07
C TRP A 113 2.35 6.29 -8.65
N GLN A 114 2.19 6.81 -9.86
CA GLN A 114 3.16 7.73 -10.46
C GLN A 114 3.26 9.05 -9.65
N LYS A 115 2.13 9.59 -9.20
CA LYS A 115 2.14 10.80 -8.34
C LYS A 115 2.81 10.52 -7.00
N LEU A 116 2.53 9.38 -6.38
CA LEU A 116 3.18 8.98 -5.14
C LEU A 116 4.69 8.87 -5.33
N LEU A 117 5.12 8.18 -6.39
CA LEU A 117 6.53 8.01 -6.70
C LEU A 117 7.23 9.34 -6.98
N ASN A 118 6.59 10.25 -7.72
CA ASN A 118 7.13 11.59 -7.97
C ASN A 118 7.29 12.40 -6.67
N LYS A 119 6.35 12.24 -5.72
CA LYS A 119 6.45 12.86 -4.40
C LYS A 119 7.61 12.28 -3.58
N LEU A 120 7.85 10.98 -3.68
CA LEU A 120 8.93 10.30 -2.97
C LEU A 120 10.31 10.51 -3.61
N LYS A 121 10.34 10.90 -4.89
CA LYS A 121 11.59 10.99 -5.67
C LYS A 121 12.72 11.76 -4.99
N PRO A 122 12.51 12.95 -4.39
CA PRO A 122 13.58 13.69 -3.72
C PRO A 122 14.20 12.93 -2.55
N ASP A 123 13.38 12.23 -1.78
CA ASP A 123 13.78 11.57 -0.54
C ASP A 123 13.99 10.06 -0.71
N PHE A 124 13.78 9.53 -1.91
CA PHE A 124 13.82 8.08 -2.17
C PHE A 124 15.17 7.49 -1.75
N TRP A 125 16.26 7.99 -2.31
CA TRP A 125 17.59 7.46 -2.01
C TRP A 125 18.04 7.73 -0.58
N PRO A 126 17.90 8.93 -0.01
CA PRO A 126 18.19 9.15 1.40
C PRO A 126 17.43 8.18 2.32
N THR A 127 16.15 7.96 2.06
CA THR A 127 15.32 7.03 2.86
C THR A 127 15.73 5.58 2.69
N VAL A 128 16.00 5.15 1.47
CA VAL A 128 16.43 3.77 1.17
C VAL A 128 17.78 3.47 1.81
N LEU A 129 18.76 4.34 1.60
CA LEU A 129 20.13 4.12 2.11
C LEU A 129 20.20 4.25 3.63
N ALA A 130 19.39 5.10 4.25
CA ALA A 130 19.28 5.15 5.70
C ALA A 130 18.72 3.83 6.29
N ARG A 131 17.77 3.18 5.60
CA ARG A 131 17.20 1.90 6.03
C ARG A 131 18.04 0.69 5.69
N PHE A 132 18.76 0.75 4.58
CA PHE A 132 19.54 -0.36 4.02
C PHE A 132 20.97 0.11 3.68
N PRO A 133 21.80 0.44 4.69
CA PRO A 133 23.13 1.03 4.48
C PRO A 133 24.11 0.10 3.75
N HIS A 134 23.83 -1.20 3.75
CA HIS A 134 24.66 -2.20 3.08
C HIS A 134 24.15 -2.58 1.67
N LEU A 135 23.17 -1.84 1.12
CA LEU A 135 22.64 -2.10 -0.20
C LEU A 135 23.68 -1.80 -1.27
N LEU A 136 24.10 -2.84 -1.99
CA LEU A 136 25.04 -2.71 -3.10
C LEU A 136 24.29 -2.33 -4.38
N LEU A 137 24.55 -1.14 -4.89
CA LEU A 137 23.87 -0.63 -6.10
C LEU A 137 24.49 -1.23 -7.36
N PRO A 138 23.68 -1.64 -8.36
CA PRO A 138 24.17 -2.11 -9.64
C PRO A 138 24.83 -0.98 -10.42
N ARG A 139 25.79 -1.32 -11.26
CA ARG A 139 26.57 -0.37 -12.07
C ARG A 139 26.44 -0.68 -13.56
N GLY A 140 26.68 0.34 -14.38
CA GLY A 140 26.70 0.18 -15.84
C GLY A 140 25.33 -0.24 -16.41
N SER A 141 25.34 -1.18 -17.32
CA SER A 141 24.14 -1.67 -18.02
C SER A 141 23.13 -2.42 -17.15
N GLU A 142 23.55 -2.85 -15.95
CA GLU A 142 22.66 -3.53 -15.00
C GLU A 142 21.79 -2.56 -14.19
N ALA A 143 22.16 -1.28 -14.18
CA ALA A 143 21.42 -0.25 -13.46
C ALA A 143 20.08 0.05 -14.13
N PRO A 144 18.96 0.08 -13.38
CA PRO A 144 17.67 0.45 -13.93
C PRO A 144 17.67 1.86 -14.54
N SER A 145 17.12 1.99 -15.74
CA SER A 145 17.05 3.27 -16.48
C SER A 145 15.91 4.19 -16.00
N SER A 146 14.93 3.66 -15.28
CA SER A 146 13.76 4.41 -14.81
C SER A 146 13.63 4.37 -13.29
N LEU A 147 12.93 5.36 -12.72
CA LEU A 147 12.66 5.38 -11.28
C LEU A 147 11.80 4.18 -10.85
N TRP A 148 10.86 3.72 -11.68
CA TRP A 148 10.13 2.48 -11.42
C TRP A 148 11.04 1.26 -11.39
N GLY A 149 11.96 1.17 -12.34
CA GLY A 149 12.98 0.11 -12.36
C GLY A 149 13.77 0.08 -11.05
N TRP A 150 14.21 1.25 -10.55
CA TRP A 150 14.89 1.36 -9.27
C TRP A 150 14.03 0.93 -8.10
N VAL A 151 12.77 1.33 -8.06
CA VAL A 151 11.82 0.93 -7.00
C VAL A 151 11.66 -0.58 -6.95
N PHE A 152 11.42 -1.22 -8.09
CA PHE A 152 11.26 -2.67 -8.17
C PHE A 152 12.56 -3.42 -7.88
N TRP A 153 13.68 -2.86 -8.29
CA TRP A 153 14.99 -3.44 -7.99
C TRP A 153 15.27 -3.39 -6.48
N VAL A 154 15.13 -2.22 -5.84
CA VAL A 154 15.34 -2.08 -4.39
C VAL A 154 14.41 -3.01 -3.62
N TRP A 155 13.15 -3.09 -4.00
CA TRP A 155 12.20 -4.03 -3.40
C TRP A 155 12.70 -5.48 -3.50
N GLY A 156 13.17 -5.89 -4.68
CA GLY A 156 13.73 -7.22 -4.90
C GLY A 156 14.89 -7.55 -3.95
N GLN A 157 15.79 -6.59 -3.72
CA GLN A 157 16.98 -6.77 -2.87
C GLN A 157 16.66 -6.72 -1.37
N THR A 158 15.64 -5.96 -0.96
CA THR A 158 15.41 -5.64 0.45
C THR A 158 14.25 -6.42 1.09
N ARG A 159 13.34 -6.99 0.30
CA ARG A 159 12.11 -7.65 0.81
C ARG A 159 12.36 -8.74 1.85
N LEU A 160 13.48 -9.47 1.74
CA LEU A 160 13.85 -10.55 2.68
C LEU A 160 14.43 -10.03 4.00
N GLN A 161 14.87 -8.78 4.04
CA GLN A 161 15.48 -8.13 5.21
C GLN A 161 14.44 -7.40 6.06
N LEU A 162 13.20 -7.27 5.56
CA LEU A 162 12.14 -6.57 6.27
C LEU A 162 11.50 -7.47 7.33
N THR A 163 11.46 -6.99 8.57
CA THR A 163 10.78 -7.66 9.70
C THR A 163 9.27 -7.75 9.48
N ASP A 164 8.68 -6.66 8.99
CA ASP A 164 7.24 -6.55 8.72
C ASP A 164 6.92 -6.91 7.26
N LYS A 165 7.32 -8.07 6.82
CA LYS A 165 7.18 -8.60 5.46
C LYS A 165 5.98 -8.04 4.68
N PRO A 166 6.11 -6.87 4.01
CA PRO A 166 5.04 -6.37 3.13
C PRO A 166 4.73 -7.40 2.04
N ALA A 167 3.46 -7.59 1.73
CA ALA A 167 3.04 -8.56 0.71
C ALA A 167 3.51 -8.19 -0.71
N GLY A 168 3.85 -6.91 -0.96
CA GLY A 168 4.31 -6.44 -2.25
C GLY A 168 5.03 -5.09 -2.20
N CYS A 169 5.61 -4.71 -3.34
CA CYS A 169 6.33 -3.46 -3.52
C CYS A 169 5.44 -2.23 -3.25
N PHE A 170 4.17 -2.27 -3.64
CA PHE A 170 3.25 -1.15 -3.44
C PHE A 170 2.89 -0.95 -1.98
N GLN A 171 2.76 -2.04 -1.21
CA GLN A 171 2.61 -1.94 0.24
C GLN A 171 3.87 -1.33 0.86
N TRP A 172 5.05 -1.79 0.45
CA TRP A 172 6.33 -1.22 0.89
C TRP A 172 6.47 0.28 0.56
N LEU A 173 6.07 0.71 -0.65
CA LEU A 173 6.07 2.13 -1.03
C LEU A 173 5.18 2.99 -0.13
N THR A 174 4.04 2.46 0.33
CA THR A 174 3.20 3.21 1.28
C THR A 174 3.88 3.40 2.63
N PHE A 175 4.68 2.43 3.09
CA PHE A 175 5.49 2.58 4.30
C PHE A 175 6.64 3.60 4.14
N LEU A 176 7.29 3.64 2.97
CA LEU A 176 8.31 4.65 2.70
C LEU A 176 7.75 6.07 2.68
N SER A 177 6.47 6.23 2.31
CA SER A 177 5.81 7.53 2.27
C SER A 177 5.34 8.04 3.63
N LEU A 178 5.35 7.18 4.66
CA LEU A 178 5.07 7.62 6.03
C LEU A 178 6.30 8.33 6.60
N PRO A 179 6.12 9.46 7.31
CA PRO A 179 7.21 10.08 8.03
C PRO A 179 7.85 9.03 8.94
N VAL A 180 9.17 8.89 8.85
CA VAL A 180 9.92 8.05 9.79
C VAL A 180 9.62 8.63 11.17
N ALA A 181 8.86 7.89 11.99
CA ALA A 181 8.76 8.21 13.40
C ALA A 181 10.20 8.18 13.91
N VAL A 182 10.74 9.35 14.23
CA VAL A 182 12.03 9.46 14.90
C VAL A 182 11.82 8.79 16.25
N THR A 183 12.17 7.51 16.33
CA THR A 183 12.36 6.86 17.63
C THR A 183 13.56 7.57 18.22
N ALA A 184 13.28 8.63 19.00
CA ALA A 184 14.25 9.19 19.90
C ALA A 184 14.68 8.03 20.81
N GLY A 185 15.85 7.49 20.54
CA GLY A 185 16.52 6.55 21.42
C GLY A 185 16.74 7.27 22.74
N ALA A 186 16.22 6.70 23.80
CA ALA A 186 16.63 6.97 25.15
C ALA A 186 17.86 6.09 25.45
#